data_c7a7fd033e63fb379138efb5870a79da
#
_entry.id   c7a7fd033e63fb379138efb5870a79da
#
_cell.length_a   1.000
_cell.length_b   1.000
_cell.length_c   1.000
_cell.angle_alpha   90.00
_cell.angle_beta   90.00
_cell.angle_gamma   90.00
#
_symmetry.space_group_name_H-M   'P 1'
#
loop_
_entity.id
_entity.type
_entity.pdbx_description
1 polymer ?
#
loop_
_entity_poly.entity_id
_entity_poly.type
_entity_poly.pdbx_seq_one_letter_code
_entity_poly.pdbx_strand_id
1 'polypeptide(L)'
;MLVFDSAFREQETDLLFPAVTVDPANMRQLRRDCGGLLFLAIGNEICEKFGLPWLQDLHRHERLVEEHPVLSHLITNDLQYDSRSAFTLSLNHRETFTGITDRDRALTTRRFAELWVELQETNASIEDCMQALGEEFRTPGHIPVCRESPGGIINRQGHTELAVAVARMAGLPPVVIGAEMLQPNGDAALPVEEAIAYGKMHGIPFASGQDILEAMGKMEDKQ
;
A
#
# COMPACT_ATOMS: atom_id res chain seq x y z
N MET A 1 11.31 -7.08 -0.05
CA MET A 1 11.73 -6.93 1.36
C MET A 1 10.62 -7.45 2.26
N LEU A 2 10.94 -8.06 3.39
CA LEU A 2 9.98 -8.42 4.44
C LEU A 2 9.97 -7.32 5.50
N VAL A 3 8.77 -6.90 5.91
CA VAL A 3 8.59 -5.87 6.95
C VAL A 3 7.60 -6.40 7.99
N PHE A 4 8.06 -6.52 9.23
CA PHE A 4 7.23 -6.83 10.40
C PHE A 4 6.85 -5.53 11.10
N ASP A 5 5.58 -5.30 11.38
CA ASP A 5 5.14 -4.05 12.01
C ASP A 5 5.64 -3.92 13.45
N SER A 6 5.01 -4.58 14.40
CA SER A 6 5.49 -4.67 15.79
C SER A 6 4.67 -5.67 16.60
N ALA A 7 5.22 -6.08 17.76
CA ALA A 7 4.50 -6.91 18.72
C ALA A 7 3.30 -6.23 19.40
N PHE A 8 3.14 -4.92 19.21
CA PHE A 8 2.09 -4.11 19.84
C PHE A 8 1.01 -3.65 18.86
N ARG A 9 1.09 -4.07 17.58
CA ARG A 9 0.10 -3.77 16.54
C ARG A 9 -0.50 -5.06 15.99
N GLU A 10 -0.43 -5.26 14.67
CA GLU A 10 -1.04 -6.40 13.98
C GLU A 10 -0.24 -7.70 14.18
N GLN A 11 1.06 -7.57 14.49
CA GLN A 11 2.02 -8.68 14.61
C GLN A 11 2.14 -9.47 13.30
N GLU A 12 2.08 -8.78 12.19
CA GLU A 12 2.11 -9.35 10.86
C GLU A 12 3.40 -8.98 10.13
N THR A 13 3.78 -9.83 9.18
CA THR A 13 4.90 -9.57 8.27
C THR A 13 4.40 -9.50 6.85
N ASP A 14 4.71 -8.40 6.17
CA ASP A 14 4.39 -8.20 4.76
C ASP A 14 5.60 -8.47 3.88
N LEU A 15 5.34 -9.11 2.75
CA LEU A 15 6.30 -9.14 1.64
C LEU A 15 6.02 -7.96 0.71
N LEU A 16 7.02 -7.11 0.52
CA LEU A 16 6.92 -5.83 -0.18
C LEU A 16 7.82 -5.80 -1.42
N PHE A 17 7.30 -5.23 -2.53
CA PHE A 17 8.04 -4.92 -3.75
C PHE A 17 7.84 -3.47 -4.17
N PRO A 18 8.91 -2.77 -4.65
CA PRO A 18 8.75 -1.45 -5.26
C PRO A 18 7.86 -1.57 -6.50
N ALA A 19 6.80 -0.78 -6.57
CA ALA A 19 5.80 -0.91 -7.64
C ALA A 19 6.38 -0.67 -9.03
N VAL A 20 7.36 0.22 -9.16
CA VAL A 20 8.00 0.59 -10.44
C VAL A 20 8.73 -0.58 -11.12
N THR A 21 9.15 -1.60 -10.36
CA THR A 21 9.88 -2.77 -10.90
C THR A 21 9.06 -4.06 -10.92
N VAL A 22 7.79 -3.99 -10.50
CA VAL A 22 6.94 -5.17 -10.36
C VAL A 22 6.62 -5.82 -11.70
N ASP A 23 6.73 -7.13 -11.71
CA ASP A 23 6.38 -7.99 -12.83
C ASP A 23 5.33 -9.09 -12.43
N PRO A 24 4.83 -9.89 -13.39
CA PRO A 24 3.91 -10.98 -13.07
C PRO A 24 4.49 -12.07 -12.15
N ALA A 25 5.83 -12.23 -12.07
CA ALA A 25 6.45 -13.20 -11.17
C ALA A 25 6.37 -12.73 -9.72
N ASN A 26 6.55 -11.42 -9.47
CA ASN A 26 6.37 -10.82 -8.14
C ASN A 26 4.90 -10.96 -7.68
N MET A 27 3.93 -10.69 -8.55
CA MET A 27 2.51 -10.89 -8.22
C MET A 27 2.18 -12.35 -7.89
N ARG A 28 2.77 -13.28 -8.64
CA ARG A 28 2.63 -14.71 -8.36
C ARG A 28 3.23 -15.07 -7.01
N GLN A 29 4.38 -14.50 -6.68
CA GLN A 29 5.03 -14.71 -5.39
C GLN A 29 4.16 -14.21 -4.25
N LEU A 30 3.66 -12.98 -4.30
CA LEU A 30 2.75 -12.41 -3.31
C LEU A 30 1.53 -13.32 -3.07
N ARG A 31 0.77 -13.68 -4.12
CA ARG A 31 -0.45 -14.50 -3.94
C ARG A 31 -0.18 -15.95 -3.53
N ARG A 32 1.01 -16.50 -3.80
CA ARG A 32 1.34 -17.89 -3.48
C ARG A 32 1.96 -18.02 -2.11
N ASP A 33 2.87 -17.09 -1.77
CA ASP A 33 3.73 -17.21 -0.60
C ASP A 33 3.21 -16.37 0.59
N CYS A 34 2.31 -15.38 0.35
CA CYS A 34 1.73 -14.55 1.39
C CYS A 34 0.32 -15.01 1.77
N GLY A 35 -0.64 -14.87 0.89
CA GLY A 35 -2.04 -15.29 1.12
C GLY A 35 -2.94 -14.20 1.71
N GLY A 36 -2.39 -13.10 2.19
CA GLY A 36 -3.13 -11.94 2.68
C GLY A 36 -3.68 -11.05 1.57
N LEU A 37 -4.13 -9.86 1.94
CA LEU A 37 -4.66 -8.88 1.00
C LEU A 37 -3.52 -8.27 0.17
N LEU A 38 -3.60 -8.40 -1.14
CA LEU A 38 -2.72 -7.64 -2.01
C LEU A 38 -3.12 -6.16 -1.97
N PHE A 39 -2.22 -5.27 -1.55
CA PHE A 39 -2.48 -3.83 -1.45
C PHE A 39 -1.35 -3.00 -2.02
N LEU A 40 -1.69 -1.82 -2.55
CA LEU A 40 -0.74 -0.83 -3.04
C LEU A 40 -0.62 0.31 -2.02
N ALA A 41 0.49 0.37 -1.29
CA ALA A 41 0.81 1.48 -0.39
C ALA A 41 1.37 2.66 -1.19
N ILE A 42 0.83 3.86 -0.99
CA ILE A 42 1.26 5.07 -1.69
C ILE A 42 1.46 6.25 -0.74
N GLY A 43 2.45 7.09 -1.04
CA GLY A 43 2.76 8.29 -0.28
C GLY A 43 1.60 9.28 -0.22
N ASN A 44 1.49 10.03 0.88
CA ASN A 44 0.41 11.01 1.06
C ASN A 44 0.41 12.08 -0.04
N GLU A 45 1.59 12.54 -0.47
CA GLU A 45 1.76 13.51 -1.55
C GLU A 45 1.18 13.03 -2.90
N ILE A 46 1.24 11.72 -3.16
CA ILE A 46 0.63 11.11 -4.35
C ILE A 46 -0.89 11.18 -4.24
N CYS A 47 -1.42 10.86 -3.06
CA CYS A 47 -2.86 10.93 -2.83
C CYS A 47 -3.40 12.35 -2.99
N GLU A 48 -2.68 13.35 -2.50
CA GLU A 48 -3.06 14.75 -2.63
C GLU A 48 -3.03 15.20 -4.09
N LYS A 49 -1.98 14.84 -4.83
CA LYS A 49 -1.85 15.20 -6.26
C LYS A 49 -2.91 14.52 -7.14
N PHE A 50 -3.23 13.26 -6.87
CA PHE A 50 -4.27 12.53 -7.61
C PHE A 50 -5.69 12.76 -7.07
N GLY A 51 -5.86 13.55 -6.00
CA GLY A 51 -7.18 13.80 -5.41
C GLY A 51 -7.83 12.55 -4.83
N LEU A 52 -7.04 11.56 -4.40
CA LEU A 52 -7.56 10.29 -3.88
C LEU A 52 -8.12 10.49 -2.45
N PRO A 53 -9.40 10.23 -2.19
CA PRO A 53 -10.01 10.42 -0.88
C PRO A 53 -9.68 9.27 0.07
N TRP A 54 -9.89 9.45 1.36
CA TRP A 54 -10.07 8.34 2.27
C TRP A 54 -11.41 7.65 1.99
N LEU A 55 -11.43 6.34 1.83
CA LEU A 55 -12.67 5.61 1.53
C LEU A 55 -13.72 5.79 2.62
N GLN A 56 -13.28 5.83 3.88
CA GLN A 56 -14.17 6.08 5.02
C GLN A 56 -14.84 7.46 4.97
N ASP A 57 -14.13 8.48 4.48
CA ASP A 57 -14.69 9.83 4.36
C ASP A 57 -15.75 9.90 3.23
N LEU A 58 -15.56 9.12 2.14
CA LEU A 58 -16.61 8.95 1.14
C LEU A 58 -17.86 8.29 1.72
N HIS A 59 -17.69 7.23 2.52
CA HIS A 59 -18.82 6.54 3.16
C HIS A 59 -19.55 7.42 4.19
N ARG A 60 -18.92 8.46 4.72
CA ARG A 60 -19.53 9.44 5.64
C ARG A 60 -20.14 10.63 4.93
N HIS A 61 -19.99 10.75 3.62
CA HIS A 61 -20.51 11.88 2.88
C HIS A 61 -22.04 11.93 2.98
N GLU A 62 -22.59 13.06 3.44
CA GLU A 62 -23.99 13.26 3.79
C GLU A 62 -24.95 12.74 2.72
N ARG A 63 -24.75 13.14 1.47
CA ARG A 63 -25.58 12.71 0.34
C ARG A 63 -25.55 11.20 0.11
N LEU A 64 -24.40 10.54 0.26
CA LEU A 64 -24.29 9.08 0.11
C LEU A 64 -25.00 8.35 1.26
N VAL A 65 -24.93 8.90 2.47
CA VAL A 65 -25.63 8.34 3.64
C VAL A 65 -27.14 8.51 3.50
N GLU A 66 -27.62 9.64 2.95
CA GLU A 66 -29.05 9.84 2.67
C GLU A 66 -29.57 8.85 1.63
N GLU A 67 -28.83 8.63 0.53
CA GLU A 67 -29.19 7.67 -0.52
C GLU A 67 -29.02 6.21 -0.09
N HIS A 68 -28.06 5.92 0.80
CA HIS A 68 -27.71 4.59 1.28
C HIS A 68 -27.52 4.56 2.82
N PRO A 69 -28.62 4.56 3.60
CA PRO A 69 -28.55 4.67 5.08
C PRO A 69 -27.71 3.59 5.77
N VAL A 70 -27.51 2.42 5.13
CA VAL A 70 -26.66 1.36 5.65
C VAL A 70 -25.22 1.82 5.90
N LEU A 71 -24.71 2.83 5.16
CA LEU A 71 -23.38 3.35 5.36
C LEU A 71 -23.16 3.91 6.77
N SER A 72 -24.18 4.54 7.36
CA SER A 72 -24.10 5.05 8.74
C SER A 72 -23.92 3.94 9.80
N HIS A 73 -24.35 2.73 9.48
CA HIS A 73 -24.22 1.56 10.36
C HIS A 73 -22.89 0.80 10.16
N LEU A 74 -22.21 1.04 9.03
CA LEU A 74 -20.95 0.38 8.67
C LEU A 74 -19.71 1.27 8.92
N ILE A 75 -19.90 2.46 9.49
CA ILE A 75 -18.77 3.35 9.83
C ILE A 75 -17.91 2.66 10.88
N THR A 76 -16.64 2.47 10.55
CA THR A 76 -15.65 1.92 11.46
C THR A 76 -15.43 2.87 12.63
N ASN A 77 -15.62 2.40 13.85
CA ASN A 77 -15.47 3.15 15.11
C ASN A 77 -14.83 2.30 16.22
N ASP A 78 -14.34 1.12 15.87
CA ASP A 78 -13.85 0.08 16.78
C ASP A 78 -12.42 -0.37 16.45
N LEU A 79 -11.68 0.41 15.65
CA LEU A 79 -10.27 0.16 15.35
C LEU A 79 -9.43 0.30 16.64
N GLN A 80 -8.55 -0.69 16.88
CA GLN A 80 -7.75 -0.76 18.10
C GLN A 80 -6.56 0.22 18.11
N TYR A 81 -5.98 0.50 16.95
CA TYR A 81 -4.71 1.26 16.84
C TYR A 81 -4.85 2.57 16.06
N ASP A 82 -5.87 2.70 15.24
CA ASP A 82 -6.02 3.79 14.29
C ASP A 82 -7.40 4.44 14.38
N SER A 83 -7.51 5.70 14.00
CA SER A 83 -8.79 6.42 13.92
C SER A 83 -9.58 6.11 12.63
N ARG A 84 -8.89 5.56 11.62
CA ARG A 84 -9.45 5.16 10.32
C ARG A 84 -8.58 4.12 9.63
N SER A 85 -9.15 3.39 8.67
CA SER A 85 -8.37 2.51 7.80
C SER A 85 -7.56 3.31 6.76
N ALA A 86 -6.48 2.71 6.26
CA ALA A 86 -5.64 3.33 5.24
C ALA A 86 -6.27 3.32 3.83
N PHE A 87 -7.38 2.65 3.63
CA PHE A 87 -7.97 2.47 2.30
C PHE A 87 -8.42 3.77 1.65
N THR A 88 -8.11 3.88 0.36
CA THR A 88 -8.73 4.75 -0.62
C THR A 88 -9.46 3.89 -1.67
N LEU A 89 -9.49 4.31 -2.93
CA LEU A 89 -10.14 3.58 -4.01
C LEU A 89 -9.34 2.32 -4.39
N SER A 90 -10.02 1.33 -4.96
CA SER A 90 -9.35 0.22 -5.63
C SER A 90 -9.28 0.49 -7.14
N LEU A 91 -8.17 0.11 -7.77
CA LEU A 91 -7.88 0.49 -9.15
C LEU A 91 -7.64 -0.72 -10.06
N ASN A 92 -7.94 -0.53 -11.34
CA ASN A 92 -7.42 -1.30 -12.47
C ASN A 92 -6.90 -0.35 -13.54
N HIS A 93 -5.79 -0.68 -14.17
CA HIS A 93 -5.39 -0.03 -15.42
C HIS A 93 -6.41 -0.34 -16.52
N ARG A 94 -6.70 0.62 -17.42
CA ARG A 94 -7.76 0.46 -18.43
C ARG A 94 -7.46 -0.61 -19.48
N GLU A 95 -6.19 -0.90 -19.73
CA GLU A 95 -5.76 -1.95 -20.67
C GLU A 95 -5.83 -3.37 -20.07
N THR A 96 -6.19 -3.53 -18.79
CA THR A 96 -6.38 -4.86 -18.20
C THR A 96 -7.62 -5.53 -18.77
N PHE A 97 -7.56 -6.85 -18.99
CA PHE A 97 -8.71 -7.62 -19.44
C PHE A 97 -9.72 -7.79 -18.30
N THR A 98 -9.34 -8.52 -17.24
CA THR A 98 -10.16 -8.69 -16.04
C THR A 98 -9.66 -7.89 -14.84
N GLY A 99 -8.37 -7.59 -14.78
CA GLY A 99 -7.72 -6.92 -13.67
C GLY A 99 -7.21 -7.83 -12.55
N ILE A 100 -7.56 -9.14 -12.57
CA ILE A 100 -7.24 -10.06 -11.46
C ILE A 100 -6.01 -10.94 -11.73
N THR A 101 -5.65 -11.18 -12.98
CA THR A 101 -4.49 -12.03 -13.31
C THR A 101 -3.18 -11.41 -12.83
N ASP A 102 -2.15 -12.22 -12.61
CA ASP A 102 -0.83 -11.72 -12.21
C ASP A 102 -0.30 -10.67 -13.20
N ARG A 103 -0.56 -10.85 -14.50
CA ARG A 103 -0.22 -9.89 -15.56
C ARG A 103 -0.97 -8.56 -15.40
N ASP A 104 -2.29 -8.64 -15.20
CA ASP A 104 -3.14 -7.46 -15.09
C ASP A 104 -2.82 -6.66 -13.81
N ARG A 105 -2.60 -7.36 -12.69
CA ARG A 105 -2.21 -6.72 -11.42
C ARG A 105 -0.84 -6.10 -11.49
N ALA A 106 0.14 -6.77 -12.14
CA ALA A 106 1.46 -6.20 -12.37
C ALA A 106 1.39 -4.96 -13.25
N LEU A 107 0.58 -4.98 -14.33
CA LEU A 107 0.37 -3.81 -15.20
C LEU A 107 -0.21 -2.64 -14.40
N THR A 108 -1.30 -2.86 -13.65
CA THR A 108 -1.94 -1.82 -12.83
C THR A 108 -0.96 -1.21 -11.84
N THR A 109 -0.22 -2.05 -11.12
CA THR A 109 0.73 -1.62 -10.08
C THR A 109 1.90 -0.84 -10.67
N ARG A 110 2.55 -1.38 -11.70
CA ARG A 110 3.72 -0.75 -12.31
C ARG A 110 3.36 0.56 -13.00
N ARG A 111 2.29 0.57 -13.82
CA ARG A 111 1.86 1.80 -14.51
C ARG A 111 1.49 2.93 -13.56
N PHE A 112 0.90 2.60 -12.40
CA PHE A 112 0.61 3.62 -11.39
C PHE A 112 1.89 4.32 -10.90
N ALA A 113 2.94 3.54 -10.63
CA ALA A 113 4.21 4.11 -10.19
C ALA A 113 4.95 4.87 -11.31
N GLU A 114 4.91 4.35 -12.54
CA GLU A 114 5.50 5.01 -13.72
C GLU A 114 4.80 6.34 -14.00
N LEU A 115 3.46 6.37 -14.01
CA LEU A 115 2.67 7.59 -14.19
C LEU A 115 3.04 8.66 -13.15
N TRP A 116 3.19 8.25 -11.89
CA TRP A 116 3.64 9.18 -10.85
C TRP A 116 5.00 9.79 -11.18
N VAL A 117 5.98 8.99 -11.59
CA VAL A 117 7.33 9.47 -11.96
C VAL A 117 7.24 10.45 -13.13
N GLU A 118 6.52 10.11 -14.20
CA GLU A 118 6.32 10.96 -15.38
C GLU A 118 5.74 12.33 -15.02
N LEU A 119 4.72 12.34 -14.15
CA LEU A 119 4.07 13.57 -13.70
C LEU A 119 4.96 14.42 -12.77
N GLN A 120 5.84 13.78 -11.98
CA GLN A 120 6.82 14.50 -11.17
C GLN A 120 7.90 15.15 -12.04
N GLU A 121 8.40 14.48 -13.07
CA GLU A 121 9.41 15.02 -14.00
C GLU A 121 8.90 16.26 -14.74
N THR A 122 7.61 16.30 -15.06
CA THR A 122 6.95 17.43 -15.73
C THR A 122 6.43 18.50 -14.78
N ASN A 123 6.53 18.28 -13.46
CA ASN A 123 5.94 19.14 -12.43
C ASN A 123 4.44 19.44 -12.70
N ALA A 124 3.69 18.39 -13.07
CA ALA A 124 2.28 18.47 -13.45
C ALA A 124 1.42 19.11 -12.35
N SER A 125 0.39 19.85 -12.75
CA SER A 125 -0.58 20.40 -11.84
C SER A 125 -1.45 19.30 -11.20
N ILE A 126 -2.18 19.63 -10.14
CA ILE A 126 -3.13 18.68 -9.52
C ILE A 126 -4.22 18.28 -10.53
N GLU A 127 -4.71 19.21 -11.33
CA GLU A 127 -5.73 18.95 -12.33
C GLU A 127 -5.21 18.00 -13.41
N ASP A 128 -3.99 18.24 -13.92
CA ASP A 128 -3.35 17.34 -14.91
C ASP A 128 -3.12 15.94 -14.32
N CYS A 129 -2.70 15.85 -13.05
CA CYS A 129 -2.51 14.57 -12.37
C CYS A 129 -3.82 13.80 -12.25
N MET A 130 -4.92 14.44 -11.84
CA MET A 130 -6.24 13.81 -11.75
C MET A 130 -6.75 13.36 -13.13
N GLN A 131 -6.56 14.19 -14.15
CA GLN A 131 -6.95 13.85 -15.52
C GLN A 131 -6.15 12.64 -16.03
N ALA A 132 -4.83 12.66 -15.92
CA ALA A 132 -3.95 11.56 -16.34
C ALA A 132 -4.29 10.23 -15.63
N LEU A 133 -4.55 10.29 -14.32
CA LEU A 133 -5.01 9.11 -13.59
C LEU A 133 -6.34 8.57 -14.16
N GLY A 134 -7.30 9.44 -14.45
CA GLY A 134 -8.60 9.07 -15.02
C GLY A 134 -8.51 8.52 -16.45
N GLU A 135 -7.53 8.96 -17.24
CA GLU A 135 -7.27 8.47 -18.60
C GLU A 135 -6.72 7.04 -18.59
N GLU A 136 -5.84 6.70 -17.64
CA GLU A 136 -5.20 5.39 -17.58
C GLU A 136 -5.88 4.39 -16.64
N PHE A 137 -6.59 4.84 -15.61
CA PHE A 137 -7.15 3.96 -14.58
C PHE A 137 -8.66 4.07 -14.46
N ARG A 138 -9.24 3.05 -13.85
CA ARG A 138 -10.68 2.97 -13.51
C ARG A 138 -10.86 2.42 -12.10
N THR A 139 -11.93 2.84 -11.45
CA THR A 139 -12.40 2.36 -10.16
C THR A 139 -13.86 1.91 -10.26
N PRO A 140 -14.34 0.89 -9.50
CA PRO A 140 -13.53 0.02 -8.66
C PRO A 140 -12.64 -0.93 -9.47
N GLY A 141 -11.57 -1.42 -8.84
CA GLY A 141 -10.61 -2.35 -9.44
C GLY A 141 -10.18 -3.47 -8.50
N HIS A 142 -9.17 -4.24 -8.91
CA HIS A 142 -8.68 -5.41 -8.17
C HIS A 142 -7.38 -5.14 -7.38
N ILE A 143 -6.86 -3.91 -7.43
CA ILE A 143 -5.76 -3.47 -6.57
C ILE A 143 -6.32 -2.48 -5.56
N PRO A 144 -6.56 -2.90 -4.31
CA PRO A 144 -6.82 -1.99 -3.20
C PRO A 144 -5.64 -1.05 -3.00
N VAL A 145 -5.92 0.24 -2.82
CA VAL A 145 -4.88 1.25 -2.57
C VAL A 145 -5.00 1.74 -1.15
N CYS A 146 -3.87 1.73 -0.44
CA CYS A 146 -3.72 2.27 0.91
C CYS A 146 -2.89 3.55 0.86
N ARG A 147 -3.47 4.65 1.37
CA ARG A 147 -2.78 5.92 1.43
C ARG A 147 -2.06 6.09 2.76
N GLU A 148 -0.85 6.59 2.68
CA GLU A 148 -0.08 7.00 3.84
C GLU A 148 -0.80 8.12 4.61
N SER A 149 -0.77 8.07 5.92
CA SER A 149 -1.27 9.13 6.79
C SER A 149 -0.43 10.41 6.65
N PRO A 150 -1.02 11.61 6.73
CA PRO A 150 -0.25 12.84 6.80
C PRO A 150 0.79 12.78 7.93
N GLY A 151 2.04 13.14 7.61
CA GLY A 151 3.18 13.00 8.53
C GLY A 151 3.82 11.60 8.54
N GLY A 152 3.29 10.67 7.75
CA GLY A 152 3.90 9.35 7.51
C GLY A 152 4.12 8.54 8.78
N ILE A 153 5.23 7.82 8.81
CA ILE A 153 5.60 6.89 9.89
C ILE A 153 5.74 7.55 11.27
N ILE A 154 5.93 8.87 11.32
CA ILE A 154 5.99 9.61 12.60
C ILE A 154 4.60 9.62 13.27
N ASN A 155 3.54 9.76 12.48
CA ASN A 155 2.18 9.84 12.97
C ASN A 155 1.46 8.49 13.05
N ARG A 156 1.81 7.55 12.17
CA ARG A 156 1.24 6.21 12.15
C ARG A 156 2.30 5.19 11.73
N GLN A 157 2.40 4.08 12.43
CA GLN A 157 3.41 3.03 12.20
C GLN A 157 2.77 1.74 11.66
N GLY A 158 1.83 1.86 10.73
CA GLY A 158 1.23 0.72 10.04
C GLY A 158 2.04 0.31 8.82
N HIS A 159 1.73 -0.86 8.24
CA HIS A 159 2.43 -1.40 7.07
C HIS A 159 2.47 -0.43 5.89
N THR A 160 1.42 0.38 5.68
CA THR A 160 1.40 1.42 4.64
C THR A 160 2.52 2.43 4.82
N GLU A 161 2.66 3.00 6.03
CA GLU A 161 3.69 3.99 6.34
C GLU A 161 5.09 3.38 6.33
N LEU A 162 5.24 2.16 6.86
CA LEU A 162 6.51 1.43 6.85
C LEU A 162 6.98 1.14 5.41
N ALA A 163 6.09 0.67 4.54
CA ALA A 163 6.38 0.40 3.14
C ALA A 163 6.83 1.67 2.38
N VAL A 164 6.10 2.77 2.57
CA VAL A 164 6.40 4.06 1.95
C VAL A 164 7.72 4.63 2.47
N ALA A 165 7.98 4.55 3.78
CA ALA A 165 9.24 4.99 4.38
C ALA A 165 10.44 4.23 3.82
N VAL A 166 10.35 2.91 3.71
CA VAL A 166 11.41 2.08 3.10
C VAL A 166 11.67 2.47 1.64
N ALA A 167 10.63 2.71 0.84
CA ALA A 167 10.79 3.17 -0.54
C ALA A 167 11.54 4.51 -0.61
N ARG A 168 11.14 5.50 0.21
CA ARG A 168 11.84 6.80 0.27
C ARG A 168 13.29 6.67 0.72
N MET A 169 13.57 5.85 1.74
CA MET A 169 14.94 5.59 2.21
C MET A 169 15.81 4.95 1.13
N ALA A 170 15.21 4.14 0.25
CA ALA A 170 15.89 3.53 -0.89
C ALA A 170 16.01 4.46 -2.12
N GLY A 171 15.51 5.71 -2.05
CA GLY A 171 15.49 6.63 -3.18
C GLY A 171 14.55 6.21 -4.31
N LEU A 172 13.52 5.43 -3.99
CA LEU A 172 12.52 4.92 -4.93
C LEU A 172 11.21 5.73 -4.82
N PRO A 173 10.38 5.72 -5.89
CA PRO A 173 9.04 6.27 -5.80
C PRO A 173 8.27 5.67 -4.60
N PRO A 174 7.56 6.48 -3.81
CA PRO A 174 6.84 6.01 -2.62
C PRO A 174 5.53 5.28 -3.00
N VAL A 175 5.69 4.23 -3.79
CA VAL A 175 4.64 3.34 -4.30
C VAL A 175 5.13 1.91 -4.16
N VAL A 176 4.50 1.13 -3.30
CA VAL A 176 4.92 -0.22 -2.90
C VAL A 176 3.73 -1.16 -2.95
N ILE A 177 3.90 -2.31 -3.59
CA ILE A 177 2.91 -3.39 -3.53
C ILE A 177 3.33 -4.42 -2.50
N GLY A 178 2.39 -4.91 -1.73
CA GLY A 178 2.63 -5.92 -0.72
C GLY A 178 1.45 -6.80 -0.42
N ALA A 179 1.69 -7.80 0.42
CA ALA A 179 0.64 -8.63 1.02
C ALA A 179 1.15 -9.22 2.33
N GLU A 180 0.24 -9.39 3.29
CA GLU A 180 0.50 -10.03 4.57
C GLU A 180 0.81 -11.52 4.37
N MET A 181 1.83 -12.01 5.09
CA MET A 181 2.19 -13.42 5.10
C MET A 181 1.32 -14.17 6.11
N LEU A 182 0.54 -15.12 5.61
CA LEU A 182 -0.31 -15.98 6.42
C LEU A 182 0.27 -17.40 6.52
N GLN A 183 -0.14 -18.13 7.53
CA GLN A 183 0.26 -19.53 7.72
C GLN A 183 -0.26 -20.38 6.55
N PRO A 184 0.58 -21.15 5.84
CA PRO A 184 0.15 -21.95 4.69
C PRO A 184 -0.78 -23.13 5.08
N ASN A 185 -0.71 -23.57 6.32
CA ASN A 185 -1.51 -24.68 6.88
C ASN A 185 -2.20 -24.29 8.20
N GLY A 186 -2.48 -23.01 8.40
CA GLY A 186 -3.14 -22.45 9.58
C GLY A 186 -4.14 -21.39 9.20
N ASP A 187 -4.61 -20.66 10.18
CA ASP A 187 -5.65 -19.63 10.08
C ASP A 187 -5.21 -18.26 10.68
N ALA A 188 -3.92 -18.10 10.92
CA ALA A 188 -3.34 -16.91 11.52
C ALA A 188 -2.23 -16.30 10.64
N ALA A 189 -1.72 -15.15 11.05
CA ALA A 189 -0.52 -14.56 10.48
C ALA A 189 0.68 -15.50 10.60
N LEU A 190 1.61 -15.44 9.64
CA LEU A 190 2.84 -16.22 9.70
C LEU A 190 3.69 -15.74 10.87
N PRO A 191 4.14 -16.64 11.77
CA PRO A 191 5.05 -16.26 12.84
C PRO A 191 6.29 -15.55 12.33
N VAL A 192 6.75 -14.52 13.03
CA VAL A 192 7.86 -13.66 12.57
C VAL A 192 9.15 -14.46 12.33
N GLU A 193 9.41 -15.50 13.13
CA GLU A 193 10.55 -16.38 12.98
C GLU A 193 10.51 -17.18 11.67
N GLU A 194 9.31 -17.59 11.25
CA GLU A 194 9.09 -18.28 9.98
C GLU A 194 9.22 -17.31 8.79
N ALA A 195 8.76 -16.07 8.92
CA ALA A 195 8.97 -15.03 7.92
C ALA A 195 10.46 -14.69 7.76
N ILE A 196 11.22 -14.62 8.86
CA ILE A 196 12.68 -14.45 8.83
C ILE A 196 13.36 -15.65 8.14
N ALA A 197 12.91 -16.87 8.43
CA ALA A 197 13.46 -18.08 7.80
C ALA A 197 13.16 -18.10 6.29
N TYR A 198 11.95 -17.70 5.88
CA TYR A 198 11.58 -17.51 4.48
C TYR A 198 12.49 -16.48 3.80
N GLY A 199 12.71 -15.33 4.43
CA GLY A 199 13.61 -14.30 3.92
C GLY A 199 15.02 -14.81 3.68
N LYS A 200 15.58 -15.54 4.63
CA LYS A 200 16.91 -16.18 4.51
C LYS A 200 16.96 -17.19 3.37
N MET A 201 15.93 -18.02 3.22
CA MET A 201 15.85 -19.03 2.17
C MET A 201 15.80 -18.41 0.77
N HIS A 202 15.11 -17.29 0.62
CA HIS A 202 14.89 -16.63 -0.66
C HIS A 202 15.83 -15.43 -0.93
N GLY A 203 16.78 -15.15 -0.01
CA GLY A 203 17.68 -14.00 -0.13
C GLY A 203 16.94 -12.65 -0.04
N ILE A 204 15.81 -12.59 0.68
CA ILE A 204 14.98 -11.39 0.85
C ILE A 204 15.31 -10.76 2.20
N PRO A 205 15.72 -9.48 2.25
CA PRO A 205 16.01 -8.78 3.50
C PRO A 205 14.75 -8.63 4.36
N PHE A 206 14.94 -8.69 5.67
CA PHE A 206 13.92 -8.47 6.69
C PHE A 206 14.26 -7.23 7.53
N ALA A 207 13.25 -6.45 7.89
CA ALA A 207 13.34 -5.40 8.90
C ALA A 207 12.06 -5.36 9.74
N SER A 208 12.21 -4.99 11.01
CA SER A 208 11.06 -4.61 11.84
C SER A 208 10.74 -3.12 11.68
N GLY A 209 9.55 -2.70 12.10
CA GLY A 209 9.19 -1.29 12.18
C GLY A 209 10.17 -0.49 13.03
N GLN A 210 10.69 -1.09 14.12
CA GLN A 210 11.72 -0.48 14.96
C GLN A 210 13.02 -0.23 14.20
N ASP A 211 13.49 -1.21 13.40
CA ASP A 211 14.70 -1.05 12.58
C ASP A 211 14.54 0.10 11.58
N ILE A 212 13.37 0.24 11.00
CA ILE A 212 13.04 1.30 10.03
C ILE A 212 13.06 2.67 10.72
N LEU A 213 12.43 2.82 11.89
CA LEU A 213 12.43 4.06 12.67
C LEU A 213 13.86 4.48 13.08
N GLU A 214 14.66 3.54 13.56
CA GLU A 214 16.06 3.80 13.93
C GLU A 214 16.92 4.23 12.73
N ALA A 215 16.68 3.62 11.56
CA ALA A 215 17.38 3.98 10.34
C ALA A 215 17.02 5.40 9.87
N MET A 216 15.75 5.79 9.96
CA MET A 216 15.28 7.14 9.62
C MET A 216 15.90 8.20 10.54
N GLY A 217 15.90 7.99 11.86
CA GLY A 217 16.54 8.92 12.81
C GLY A 217 18.02 9.14 12.52
N LYS A 218 18.76 8.08 12.16
CA LYS A 218 20.17 8.18 11.76
C LYS A 218 20.40 8.90 10.42
N MET A 219 19.39 8.99 9.56
CA MET A 219 19.48 9.74 8.29
C MET A 219 19.24 11.24 8.53
N GLU A 220 18.33 11.60 9.41
CA GLU A 220 18.06 13.00 9.78
C GLU A 220 19.25 13.66 10.51
N ASP A 221 19.94 12.90 11.36
CA ASP A 221 21.14 13.37 12.08
C ASP A 221 22.36 13.63 11.16
N LYS A 222 22.30 13.21 9.88
CA LYS A 222 23.38 13.36 8.90
C LYS A 222 23.16 14.46 7.87
N GLN A 223 22.01 15.12 7.90
CA GLN A 223 21.67 16.25 7.02
C GLN A 223 21.86 17.58 7.76
#